data_d784bbc9179e9ed67347619d2bc70b34
#
_entry.id   d784bbc9179e9ed67347619d2bc70b34
#
_cell.length_a   1.000
_cell.length_b   1.000
_cell.length_c   1.000
_cell.angle_alpha   90.00
_cell.angle_beta   90.00
_cell.angle_gamma   90.00
#
_symmetry.space_group_name_H-M   'P 1'
#
loop_
_entity.id
_entity.type
_entity.pdbx_description
1 polymer ?
#
loop_
_entity_poly.entity_id
_entity_poly.type
_entity_poly.pdbx_seq_one_letter_code
_entity_poly.pdbx_strand_id
1 'polypeptide(L)'
;LDAQPHPLSVYQGLTMIIGFTGTPGSGKTYEAVKKILDNLMKGKVIYTNIDGMFDPECQEMIKSYCNLSDLALTIQLRQLEPDQIADFWMHIEPRCLVVLDEIHKWFSNRDWNDPKNKQFGYWASTHRHYGYEVVLITQNIERVDAAVRSLLEWNYVYRKVNFLGSAVQRYYLCYSYGGDDTNGRPLVTNKRRYKPAIFRCYKS
;
A
#
# COMPACT_ATOMS: atom_id res chain seq x y z
N LEU A 1 -21.85 -32.82 -22.22
CA LEU A 1 -21.07 -31.59 -22.56
C LEU A 1 -20.83 -30.86 -21.25
N ASP A 2 -19.83 -31.35 -20.53
CA ASP A 2 -19.42 -30.76 -19.24
C ASP A 2 -18.71 -29.41 -19.52
N ALA A 3 -19.35 -28.34 -19.10
CA ALA A 3 -18.74 -27.01 -19.09
C ALA A 3 -17.59 -27.02 -18.07
N GLN A 4 -16.38 -27.07 -18.53
CA GLN A 4 -15.19 -26.84 -17.71
C GLN A 4 -15.31 -25.45 -17.02
N PRO A 5 -15.13 -25.36 -15.71
CA PRO A 5 -15.19 -24.07 -15.02
C PRO A 5 -14.08 -23.16 -15.57
N HIS A 6 -14.46 -21.98 -15.98
CA HIS A 6 -13.55 -20.95 -16.46
C HIS A 6 -12.46 -20.70 -15.40
N PRO A 7 -11.15 -20.65 -15.73
CA PRO A 7 -10.08 -20.51 -14.74
C PRO A 7 -10.11 -19.20 -13.95
N LEU A 8 -11.05 -18.30 -14.24
CA LEU A 8 -11.24 -17.02 -13.56
C LEU A 8 -12.04 -17.11 -12.25
N SER A 9 -12.64 -18.26 -11.90
CA SER A 9 -13.54 -18.37 -10.73
C SER A 9 -12.84 -18.69 -9.39
N VAL A 10 -11.53 -18.93 -9.37
CA VAL A 10 -10.82 -19.41 -8.18
C VAL A 10 -10.05 -18.31 -7.43
N TYR A 11 -9.92 -17.10 -7.98
CA TYR A 11 -9.19 -16.01 -7.36
C TYR A 11 -10.07 -14.77 -7.15
N GLN A 12 -11.10 -14.88 -6.32
CA GLN A 12 -11.68 -13.71 -5.66
C GLN A 12 -10.74 -13.25 -4.53
N GLY A 13 -9.54 -12.78 -4.88
CA GLY A 13 -8.74 -11.95 -4.00
C GLY A 13 -9.50 -10.65 -3.76
N LEU A 14 -9.62 -10.24 -2.50
CA LEU A 14 -10.21 -8.96 -2.12
C LEU A 14 -9.52 -7.84 -2.90
N THR A 15 -10.21 -7.29 -3.88
CA THR A 15 -9.79 -6.11 -4.64
C THR A 15 -10.25 -4.90 -3.88
N MET A 16 -9.33 -4.07 -3.40
CA MET A 16 -9.68 -2.92 -2.57
C MET A 16 -8.67 -1.80 -2.72
N ILE A 17 -9.13 -0.58 -2.51
CA ILE A 17 -8.30 0.61 -2.36
C ILE A 17 -8.30 0.99 -0.87
N ILE A 18 -7.12 1.01 -0.25
CA ILE A 18 -6.97 1.27 1.18
C ILE A 18 -6.01 2.43 1.44
N GLY A 19 -6.34 3.25 2.42
CA GLY A 19 -5.50 4.33 2.91
C GLY A 19 -4.66 3.90 4.12
N PHE A 20 -3.37 4.25 4.14
CA PHE A 20 -2.49 4.20 5.30
C PHE A 20 -2.12 5.61 5.71
N THR A 21 -2.65 6.08 6.85
CA THR A 21 -2.50 7.47 7.28
C THR A 21 -1.88 7.58 8.68
N GLY A 22 -1.37 8.75 9.01
CA GLY A 22 -0.80 9.04 10.33
C GLY A 22 0.48 9.88 10.26
N THR A 23 0.91 10.40 11.39
CA THR A 23 2.07 11.28 11.51
C THR A 23 3.40 10.62 11.08
N PRO A 24 4.45 11.39 10.79
CA PRO A 24 5.78 10.82 10.51
C PRO A 24 6.25 9.86 11.61
N GLY A 25 6.84 8.73 11.19
CA GLY A 25 7.32 7.66 12.09
C GLY A 25 6.21 6.94 12.88
N SER A 26 4.94 7.02 12.48
CA SER A 26 3.84 6.28 13.11
C SER A 26 3.77 4.81 12.70
N GLY A 27 4.55 4.37 11.71
CA GLY A 27 4.60 2.99 11.24
C GLY A 27 3.84 2.73 9.93
N LYS A 28 3.40 3.76 9.20
CA LYS A 28 2.72 3.61 7.90
C LYS A 28 3.55 2.82 6.89
N THR A 29 4.74 3.33 6.59
CA THR A 29 5.66 2.71 5.63
C THR A 29 6.11 1.33 6.12
N TYR A 30 6.33 1.15 7.44
CA TYR A 30 6.60 -0.17 8.02
C TYR A 30 5.48 -1.18 7.73
N GLU A 31 4.21 -0.81 7.95
CA GLU A 31 3.07 -1.71 7.66
C GLU A 31 2.91 -1.96 6.17
N ALA A 32 3.18 -0.96 5.34
CA ALA A 32 3.17 -1.12 3.89
C ALA A 32 4.24 -2.12 3.44
N VAL A 33 5.48 -1.98 3.92
CA VAL A 33 6.57 -2.92 3.63
C VAL A 33 6.23 -4.32 4.15
N LYS A 34 5.69 -4.43 5.38
CA LYS A 34 5.22 -5.72 5.89
C LYS A 34 4.19 -6.36 4.95
N LYS A 35 3.21 -5.59 4.47
CA LYS A 35 2.21 -6.07 3.51
C LYS A 35 2.83 -6.49 2.18
N ILE A 36 3.83 -5.75 1.69
CA ILE A 36 4.62 -6.13 0.52
C ILE A 36 5.29 -7.49 0.75
N LEU A 37 6.03 -7.66 1.84
CA LEU A 37 6.72 -8.92 2.16
C LEU A 37 5.75 -10.09 2.28
N ASP A 38 4.60 -9.90 2.96
CA ASP A 38 3.56 -10.92 3.10
C ASP A 38 2.96 -11.34 1.73
N ASN A 39 2.93 -10.44 0.74
CA ASN A 39 2.44 -10.72 -0.63
C ASN A 39 3.54 -11.29 -1.54
N LEU A 40 4.80 -10.89 -1.39
CA LEU A 40 5.94 -11.51 -2.07
C LEU A 40 6.04 -13.00 -1.72
N MET A 41 5.88 -13.37 -0.45
CA MET A 41 5.85 -14.77 -0.02
C MET A 41 4.69 -15.59 -0.63
N LYS A 42 3.65 -14.92 -1.13
CA LYS A 42 2.51 -15.56 -1.84
C LYS A 42 2.70 -15.59 -3.35
N GLY A 43 3.85 -15.13 -3.86
CA GLY A 43 4.13 -15.07 -5.29
C GLY A 43 3.43 -13.93 -6.04
N LYS A 44 2.88 -12.93 -5.33
CA LYS A 44 2.16 -11.81 -5.95
C LYS A 44 3.15 -10.80 -6.53
N VAL A 45 2.80 -10.22 -7.69
CA VAL A 45 3.56 -9.10 -8.25
C VAL A 45 3.18 -7.81 -7.53
N ILE A 46 4.18 -6.98 -7.25
CA ILE A 46 4.05 -5.77 -6.46
C ILE A 46 4.70 -4.61 -7.19
N TYR A 47 3.98 -3.51 -7.26
CA TYR A 47 4.47 -2.24 -7.76
C TYR A 47 4.51 -1.23 -6.63
N THR A 48 5.65 -0.54 -6.47
CA THR A 48 5.79 0.45 -5.39
C THR A 48 6.80 1.54 -5.74
N ASN A 49 6.62 2.72 -5.17
CA ASN A 49 7.56 3.83 -5.23
C ASN A 49 8.35 4.01 -3.91
N ILE A 50 8.40 3.00 -3.05
CA ILE A 50 9.22 3.04 -1.83
C ILE A 50 10.68 2.77 -2.22
N ASP A 51 11.41 3.83 -2.57
CA ASP A 51 12.77 3.78 -3.11
C ASP A 51 13.72 2.93 -2.27
N GLY A 52 13.65 3.07 -0.94
CA GLY A 52 14.53 2.35 -0.03
C GLY A 52 14.42 0.82 -0.09
N MET A 53 13.42 0.25 -0.79
CA MET A 53 13.31 -1.20 -1.00
C MET A 53 14.18 -1.70 -2.16
N PHE A 54 14.61 -0.80 -3.05
CA PHE A 54 15.41 -1.13 -4.24
C PHE A 54 16.91 -0.98 -4.01
N ASP A 55 17.34 -0.53 -2.85
CA ASP A 55 18.74 -0.55 -2.45
C ASP A 55 19.28 -1.99 -2.40
N PRO A 56 20.49 -2.28 -2.90
CA PRO A 56 21.04 -3.63 -2.94
C PRO A 56 21.01 -4.35 -1.59
N GLU A 57 21.37 -3.66 -0.50
CA GLU A 57 21.35 -4.22 0.86
C GLU A 57 19.92 -4.61 1.30
N CYS A 58 18.93 -3.78 0.97
CA CYS A 58 17.53 -4.06 1.30
C CYS A 58 17.00 -5.22 0.48
N GLN A 59 17.37 -5.34 -0.81
CA GLN A 59 16.98 -6.46 -1.66
C GLN A 59 17.53 -7.79 -1.14
N GLU A 60 18.80 -7.82 -0.67
CA GLU A 60 19.36 -9.02 -0.02
C GLU A 60 18.55 -9.41 1.24
N MET A 61 18.16 -8.42 2.03
CA MET A 61 17.33 -8.68 3.23
C MET A 61 15.92 -9.17 2.86
N ILE A 62 15.32 -8.63 1.80
CA ILE A 62 14.01 -9.07 1.29
C ILE A 62 14.09 -10.51 0.79
N LYS A 63 15.11 -10.85 -0.02
CA LYS A 63 15.36 -12.23 -0.50
C LYS A 63 15.46 -13.21 0.66
N SER A 64 16.29 -12.87 1.64
CA SER A 64 16.48 -13.69 2.83
C SER A 64 15.20 -13.83 3.65
N TYR A 65 14.44 -12.74 3.84
CA TYR A 65 13.21 -12.73 4.62
C TYR A 65 12.08 -13.54 3.96
N CYS A 66 11.94 -13.39 2.63
CA CYS A 66 10.87 -14.02 1.85
C CYS A 66 11.28 -15.38 1.24
N ASN A 67 12.53 -15.81 1.39
CA ASN A 67 13.10 -17.00 0.75
C ASN A 67 12.94 -16.97 -0.79
N LEU A 68 13.35 -15.87 -1.42
CA LEU A 68 13.26 -15.65 -2.86
C LEU A 68 14.64 -15.70 -3.52
N SER A 69 14.66 -16.17 -4.77
CA SER A 69 15.83 -16.01 -5.66
C SER A 69 15.88 -14.59 -6.25
N ASP A 70 17.04 -14.21 -6.81
CA ASP A 70 17.19 -12.92 -7.52
C ASP A 70 16.15 -12.77 -8.63
N LEU A 71 15.99 -13.81 -9.44
CA LEU A 71 15.02 -13.81 -10.54
C LEU A 71 13.57 -13.64 -10.02
N ALA A 72 13.21 -14.36 -8.97
CA ALA A 72 11.87 -14.25 -8.38
C ALA A 72 11.62 -12.85 -7.82
N LEU A 73 12.58 -12.24 -7.12
CA LEU A 73 12.44 -10.89 -6.60
C LEU A 73 12.30 -9.87 -7.74
N THR A 74 13.13 -9.95 -8.79
CA THR A 74 13.07 -9.06 -9.96
C THR A 74 11.72 -9.14 -10.68
N ILE A 75 11.14 -10.33 -10.79
CA ILE A 75 9.82 -10.51 -11.41
C ILE A 75 8.70 -9.95 -10.52
N GLN A 76 8.78 -10.17 -9.21
CA GLN A 76 7.69 -9.88 -8.29
C GLN A 76 7.72 -8.47 -7.71
N LEU A 77 8.89 -7.85 -7.50
CA LEU A 77 9.00 -6.50 -6.92
C LEU A 77 9.47 -5.52 -7.99
N ARG A 78 8.59 -4.60 -8.37
CA ARG A 78 8.81 -3.64 -9.46
C ARG A 78 8.67 -2.21 -8.95
N GLN A 79 9.65 -1.38 -9.31
CA GLN A 79 9.63 0.04 -8.99
C GLN A 79 8.67 0.78 -9.92
N LEU A 80 7.94 1.74 -9.35
CA LEU A 80 7.26 2.78 -10.10
C LEU A 80 8.09 4.05 -10.01
N GLU A 81 8.53 4.52 -11.16
CA GLU A 81 9.28 5.77 -11.24
C GLU A 81 8.38 6.98 -10.97
N PRO A 82 8.94 8.11 -10.51
CA PRO A 82 8.14 9.29 -10.15
C PRO A 82 7.20 9.81 -11.24
N ASP A 83 7.58 9.70 -12.51
CA ASP A 83 6.80 10.08 -13.68
C ASP A 83 5.66 9.11 -13.99
N GLN A 84 5.75 7.87 -13.52
CA GLN A 84 4.72 6.83 -13.71
C GLN A 84 3.64 6.83 -12.62
N ILE A 85 3.82 7.57 -11.52
CA ILE A 85 2.88 7.49 -10.39
C ILE A 85 1.55 8.17 -10.69
N ALA A 86 1.57 9.26 -11.46
CA ALA A 86 0.36 10.01 -11.78
C ALA A 86 -0.64 9.23 -12.65
N ASP A 87 -0.17 8.25 -13.40
CA ASP A 87 -0.94 7.35 -14.27
C ASP A 87 -0.53 5.89 -14.09
N PHE A 88 -0.17 5.51 -12.86
CA PHE A 88 0.41 4.19 -12.53
C PHE A 88 -0.40 3.02 -13.09
N TRP A 89 -1.70 3.17 -13.26
CA TRP A 89 -2.57 2.13 -13.82
C TRP A 89 -2.27 1.76 -15.28
N MET A 90 -1.51 2.60 -15.98
CA MET A 90 -1.03 2.29 -17.34
C MET A 90 0.23 1.41 -17.34
N HIS A 91 0.89 1.27 -16.18
CA HIS A 91 2.19 0.62 -16.02
C HIS A 91 2.14 -0.70 -15.25
N ILE A 92 0.95 -1.08 -14.76
CA ILE A 92 0.77 -2.25 -13.91
C ILE A 92 0.02 -3.37 -14.64
N GLU A 93 0.28 -4.60 -14.20
CA GLU A 93 -0.45 -5.77 -14.70
C GLU A 93 -1.61 -6.17 -13.76
N PRO A 94 -2.64 -6.88 -14.26
CA PRO A 94 -3.75 -7.36 -13.43
C PRO A 94 -3.28 -8.24 -12.27
N ARG A 95 -4.07 -8.27 -11.20
CA ARG A 95 -3.86 -9.09 -9.99
C ARG A 95 -2.62 -8.74 -9.18
N CYS A 96 -2.07 -7.55 -9.34
CA CYS A 96 -0.94 -7.06 -8.56
C CYS A 96 -1.38 -6.34 -7.27
N LEU A 97 -0.41 -6.14 -6.39
CA LEU A 97 -0.49 -5.18 -5.28
C LEU A 97 0.26 -3.91 -5.68
N VAL A 98 -0.39 -2.77 -5.57
CA VAL A 98 0.23 -1.45 -5.76
C VAL A 98 0.35 -0.76 -4.42
N VAL A 99 1.54 -0.27 -4.09
CA VAL A 99 1.78 0.48 -2.85
C VAL A 99 2.44 1.81 -3.17
N LEU A 100 1.73 2.90 -2.95
CA LEU A 100 2.19 4.25 -3.28
C LEU A 100 2.38 5.08 -2.01
N ASP A 101 3.63 5.45 -1.74
CA ASP A 101 3.97 6.32 -0.61
C ASP A 101 3.90 7.79 -1.00
N GLU A 102 3.56 8.64 -0.03
CA GLU A 102 3.40 10.09 -0.16
C GLU A 102 2.47 10.50 -1.32
N ILE A 103 1.34 9.77 -1.50
CA ILE A 103 0.43 9.92 -2.65
C ILE A 103 -0.09 11.34 -2.85
N HIS A 104 -0.13 12.17 -1.80
CA HIS A 104 -0.55 13.56 -1.88
C HIS A 104 0.37 14.45 -2.74
N LYS A 105 1.56 13.96 -3.14
CA LYS A 105 2.45 14.67 -4.08
C LYS A 105 1.91 14.65 -5.51
N TRP A 106 1.17 13.60 -5.87
CA TRP A 106 0.63 13.41 -7.22
C TRP A 106 -0.87 13.67 -7.33
N PHE A 107 -1.61 13.40 -6.26
CA PHE A 107 -3.06 13.59 -6.16
C PHE A 107 -3.40 14.55 -5.02
N SER A 108 -2.94 15.80 -5.15
CA SER A 108 -3.15 16.82 -4.14
C SER A 108 -4.57 17.39 -4.20
N ASN A 109 -5.16 17.69 -3.04
CA ASN A 109 -6.43 18.42 -2.97
C ASN A 109 -6.36 19.85 -3.52
N ARG A 110 -5.15 20.39 -3.73
CA ARG A 110 -4.94 21.71 -4.36
C ARG A 110 -5.13 21.65 -5.87
N ASP A 111 -4.96 20.49 -6.47
CA ASP A 111 -5.06 20.23 -7.91
C ASP A 111 -6.38 19.55 -8.28
N TRP A 112 -7.47 19.91 -7.57
CA TRP A 112 -8.80 19.28 -7.67
C TRP A 112 -9.37 19.27 -9.10
N ASN A 113 -8.93 20.19 -9.98
CA ASN A 113 -9.39 20.27 -11.37
C ASN A 113 -8.47 19.52 -12.37
N ASP A 114 -7.42 18.85 -11.89
CA ASP A 114 -6.52 18.09 -12.75
C ASP A 114 -7.26 16.90 -13.39
N PRO A 115 -7.22 16.74 -14.72
CA PRO A 115 -7.85 15.63 -15.42
C PRO A 115 -7.41 14.24 -14.92
N LYS A 116 -6.19 14.09 -14.41
CA LYS A 116 -5.69 12.82 -13.86
C LYS A 116 -6.51 12.29 -12.69
N ASN A 117 -7.07 13.18 -11.85
CA ASN A 117 -7.92 12.78 -10.72
C ASN A 117 -9.21 12.10 -11.22
N LYS A 118 -9.80 12.61 -12.32
CA LYS A 118 -10.96 12.00 -12.98
C LYS A 118 -10.60 10.67 -13.65
N GLN A 119 -9.43 10.61 -14.29
CA GLN A 119 -8.94 9.37 -14.93
C GLN A 119 -8.68 8.28 -13.90
N PHE A 120 -8.07 8.63 -12.75
CA PHE A 120 -7.92 7.70 -11.63
C PHE A 120 -9.29 7.21 -11.13
N GLY A 121 -10.26 8.09 -10.96
CA GLY A 121 -11.63 7.71 -10.57
C GLY A 121 -12.30 6.75 -11.55
N TYR A 122 -12.13 6.98 -12.85
CA TYR A 122 -12.63 6.07 -13.89
C TYR A 122 -11.94 4.70 -13.81
N TRP A 123 -10.62 4.67 -13.77
CA TRP A 123 -9.88 3.41 -13.61
C TRP A 123 -10.29 2.68 -12.32
N ALA A 124 -10.39 3.39 -11.21
CA ALA A 124 -10.76 2.81 -9.93
C ALA A 124 -12.18 2.21 -9.93
N SER A 125 -13.09 2.72 -10.76
CA SER A 125 -14.43 2.10 -10.91
C SER A 125 -14.37 0.68 -11.51
N THR A 126 -13.31 0.39 -12.27
CA THR A 126 -13.10 -0.90 -12.95
C THR A 126 -12.06 -1.81 -12.28
N HIS A 127 -11.32 -1.29 -11.27
CA HIS A 127 -10.19 -1.99 -10.65
C HIS A 127 -10.54 -3.39 -10.10
N ARG A 128 -11.79 -3.57 -9.63
CA ARG A 128 -12.28 -4.86 -9.09
C ARG A 128 -12.30 -5.97 -10.11
N HIS A 129 -12.57 -5.66 -11.37
CA HIS A 129 -12.60 -6.65 -12.45
C HIS A 129 -11.22 -7.23 -12.75
N TYR A 130 -10.16 -6.45 -12.49
CA TYR A 130 -8.77 -6.84 -12.78
C TYR A 130 -8.01 -7.38 -11.57
N GLY A 131 -8.63 -7.41 -10.40
CA GLY A 131 -8.02 -7.98 -9.20
C GLY A 131 -6.93 -7.11 -8.57
N TYR A 132 -6.96 -5.79 -8.76
CA TYR A 132 -5.99 -4.86 -8.17
C TYR A 132 -6.24 -4.65 -6.68
N GLU A 133 -5.17 -4.65 -5.91
CA GLU A 133 -5.16 -4.20 -4.54
C GLU A 133 -4.25 -2.98 -4.43
N VAL A 134 -4.76 -1.85 -3.93
CA VAL A 134 -4.02 -0.58 -3.91
C VAL A 134 -3.92 -0.05 -2.49
N VAL A 135 -2.70 0.30 -2.08
CA VAL A 135 -2.41 0.95 -0.81
C VAL A 135 -1.90 2.36 -1.08
N LEU A 136 -2.63 3.35 -0.62
CA LEU A 136 -2.29 4.76 -0.71
C LEU A 136 -1.79 5.25 0.64
N ILE A 137 -0.52 5.69 0.72
CA ILE A 137 0.09 6.15 1.96
C ILE A 137 0.19 7.68 1.94
N THR A 138 -0.23 8.31 3.03
CA THR A 138 -0.09 9.75 3.23
C THR A 138 0.00 10.10 4.71
N GLN A 139 0.54 11.26 5.02
CA GLN A 139 0.58 11.75 6.41
C GLN A 139 -0.78 12.23 6.88
N ASN A 140 -1.56 12.84 5.98
CA ASN A 140 -2.92 13.31 6.24
C ASN A 140 -3.78 13.07 5.00
N ILE A 141 -4.90 12.36 5.20
CA ILE A 141 -5.82 12.01 4.11
C ILE A 141 -6.46 13.25 3.47
N GLU A 142 -6.66 14.32 4.22
CA GLU A 142 -7.26 15.57 3.71
C GLU A 142 -6.40 16.28 2.67
N ARG A 143 -5.09 15.95 2.59
CA ARG A 143 -4.20 16.47 1.56
C ARG A 143 -4.39 15.81 0.20
N VAL A 144 -5.05 14.65 0.17
CA VAL A 144 -5.36 13.91 -1.05
C VAL A 144 -6.66 14.45 -1.64
N ASP A 145 -6.75 14.50 -2.95
CA ASP A 145 -7.93 14.92 -3.69
C ASP A 145 -9.20 14.15 -3.25
N ALA A 146 -10.34 14.85 -3.17
CA ALA A 146 -11.58 14.28 -2.65
C ALA A 146 -12.10 13.13 -3.53
N ALA A 147 -11.92 13.21 -4.86
CA ALA A 147 -12.34 12.14 -5.76
C ALA A 147 -11.52 10.86 -5.51
N VAL A 148 -10.23 11.00 -5.24
CA VAL A 148 -9.35 9.86 -4.89
C VAL A 148 -9.70 9.31 -3.51
N ARG A 149 -9.92 10.18 -2.52
CA ARG A 149 -10.30 9.77 -1.15
C ARG A 149 -11.61 8.98 -1.10
N SER A 150 -12.60 9.40 -1.87
CA SER A 150 -13.91 8.74 -1.92
C SER A 150 -13.87 7.29 -2.41
N LEU A 151 -12.74 6.87 -3.02
CA LEU A 151 -12.52 5.51 -3.50
C LEU A 151 -11.98 4.58 -2.42
N LEU A 152 -11.56 5.12 -1.27
CA LEU A 152 -11.06 4.31 -0.16
C LEU A 152 -12.18 3.45 0.42
N GLU A 153 -11.97 2.14 0.45
CA GLU A 153 -12.87 1.22 1.14
C GLU A 153 -12.53 1.15 2.64
N TRP A 154 -11.24 1.28 2.95
CA TRP A 154 -10.73 1.32 4.31
C TRP A 154 -9.64 2.36 4.48
N ASN A 155 -9.60 3.01 5.64
CA ASN A 155 -8.49 3.84 6.07
C ASN A 155 -7.92 3.33 7.40
N TYR A 156 -6.63 3.03 7.40
CA TYR A 156 -5.88 2.60 8.57
C TYR A 156 -5.03 3.76 9.08
N VAL A 157 -5.41 4.28 10.25
CA VAL A 157 -4.70 5.39 10.91
C VAL A 157 -3.69 4.83 11.90
N TYR A 158 -2.42 5.12 11.67
CA TYR A 158 -1.32 4.64 12.53
C TYR A 158 -0.89 5.72 13.52
N ARG A 159 -0.69 5.32 14.78
CA ARG A 159 -0.20 6.21 15.85
C ARG A 159 0.93 5.56 16.62
N LYS A 160 1.94 6.37 16.95
CA LYS A 160 3.01 5.95 17.86
C LYS A 160 2.46 5.72 19.25
N VAL A 161 2.98 4.71 19.94
CA VAL A 161 2.78 4.54 21.38
C VAL A 161 4.02 5.08 22.07
N ASN A 162 3.97 6.33 22.50
CA ASN A 162 5.02 6.94 23.31
C ASN A 162 4.70 6.65 24.76
N PHE A 163 5.45 5.79 25.41
CA PHE A 163 5.35 5.55 26.85
C PHE A 163 6.57 6.13 27.54
N LEU A 164 6.38 7.18 28.35
CA LEU A 164 7.34 7.76 29.29
C LEU A 164 8.77 7.94 28.75
N GLY A 165 8.93 8.58 27.58
CA GLY A 165 10.24 8.94 27.07
C GLY A 165 11.17 7.79 26.70
N SER A 166 10.67 6.56 26.63
CA SER A 166 11.52 5.42 26.27
C SER A 166 11.92 5.49 24.80
N ALA A 167 13.23 5.53 24.55
CA ALA A 167 13.83 5.56 23.21
C ALA A 167 13.53 4.27 22.38
N VAL A 168 12.88 3.28 22.95
CA VAL A 168 12.59 2.00 22.29
C VAL A 168 11.10 1.89 22.00
N GLN A 169 10.71 2.40 20.84
CA GLN A 169 9.36 2.23 20.34
C GLN A 169 9.16 0.78 19.86
N ARG A 170 8.53 -0.05 20.71
CA ARG A 170 8.26 -1.47 20.38
C ARG A 170 6.88 -1.70 19.78
N TYR A 171 5.94 -0.75 19.95
CA TYR A 171 4.54 -0.89 19.60
C TYR A 171 4.01 0.35 18.89
N TYR A 172 2.99 0.15 18.08
CA TYR A 172 2.18 1.19 17.48
C TYR A 172 0.70 0.78 17.50
N LEU A 173 -0.18 1.76 17.37
CA LEU A 173 -1.62 1.53 17.28
C LEU A 173 -2.06 1.67 15.84
N CYS A 174 -2.98 0.82 15.42
CA CYS A 174 -3.65 0.87 14.13
C CYS A 174 -5.15 0.96 14.38
N TYR A 175 -5.76 2.04 13.92
CA TYR A 175 -7.19 2.30 13.97
C TYR A 175 -7.75 2.10 12.57
N SER A 176 -8.80 1.26 12.43
CA SER A 176 -9.43 0.97 11.15
C SER A 176 -10.75 1.70 11.03
N TYR A 177 -10.94 2.40 9.93
CA TYR A 177 -12.17 3.13 9.58
C TYR A 177 -12.67 2.65 8.22
N GLY A 178 -14.01 2.63 8.04
CA GLY A 178 -14.62 2.41 6.72
C GLY A 178 -14.62 3.70 5.93
N GLY A 179 -14.13 3.66 4.68
CA GLY A 179 -14.02 4.85 3.84
C GLY A 179 -12.93 5.83 4.28
N ASP A 180 -13.09 7.10 3.94
CA ASP A 180 -12.11 8.16 4.19
C ASP A 180 -12.40 8.99 5.46
N ASP A 181 -13.60 8.88 6.04
CA ASP A 181 -13.97 9.61 7.27
C ASP A 181 -13.34 8.96 8.51
N THR A 182 -12.44 9.70 9.15
CA THR A 182 -11.73 9.27 10.35
C THR A 182 -12.16 10.05 11.61
N ASN A 183 -13.22 10.88 11.53
CA ASN A 183 -13.68 11.69 12.64
C ASN A 183 -14.53 10.90 13.65
N GLY A 184 -15.07 9.76 13.23
CA GLY A 184 -15.87 8.88 14.07
C GLY A 184 -15.05 7.97 14.99
N ARG A 185 -15.73 7.04 15.64
CA ARG A 185 -15.06 5.96 16.38
C ARG A 185 -14.48 4.95 15.40
N PRO A 186 -13.24 4.47 15.61
CA PRO A 186 -12.68 3.41 14.78
C PRO A 186 -13.51 2.12 14.94
N LEU A 187 -13.69 1.40 13.84
CA LEU A 187 -14.35 0.10 13.83
C LEU A 187 -13.51 -0.95 14.58
N VAL A 188 -12.20 -0.88 14.44
CA VAL A 188 -11.25 -1.77 15.12
C VAL A 188 -10.04 -0.98 15.58
N THR A 189 -9.53 -1.31 16.78
CA THR A 189 -8.27 -0.79 17.29
C THR A 189 -7.34 -1.94 17.61
N ASN A 190 -6.17 -1.95 16.99
CA ASN A 190 -5.15 -2.98 17.18
C ASN A 190 -3.86 -2.37 17.72
N LYS A 191 -3.30 -2.96 18.78
CA LYS A 191 -1.92 -2.74 19.22
C LYS A 191 -1.02 -3.72 18.49
N ARG A 192 -0.04 -3.22 17.75
CA ARG A 192 0.87 -4.03 16.94
C ARG A 192 2.31 -3.85 17.42
N ARG A 193 3.12 -4.89 17.24
CA ARG A 193 4.54 -4.89 17.60
C ARG A 193 5.40 -4.82 16.34
N TYR A 194 6.45 -3.98 16.38
CA TYR A 194 7.46 -3.96 15.34
C TYR A 194 8.33 -5.23 15.36
N LYS A 195 8.63 -5.74 14.17
CA LYS A 195 9.61 -6.81 13.96
C LYS A 195 10.88 -6.16 13.37
N PRO A 196 12.04 -6.24 14.06
CA PRO A 196 13.28 -5.60 13.61
C PRO A 196 13.73 -6.01 12.21
N ALA A 197 13.47 -7.27 11.81
CA ALA A 197 13.83 -7.78 10.50
C ALA A 197 13.19 -6.98 9.34
N ILE A 198 11.96 -6.47 9.51
CA ILE A 198 11.26 -5.70 8.48
C ILE A 198 11.94 -4.34 8.24
N PHE A 199 12.48 -3.70 9.27
CA PHE A 199 13.20 -2.42 9.12
C PHE A 199 14.47 -2.53 8.26
N ARG A 200 15.02 -3.73 8.09
CA ARG A 200 16.18 -3.97 7.23
C ARG A 200 15.81 -4.11 5.76
N CYS A 201 14.54 -4.24 5.45
CA CYS A 201 14.04 -4.43 4.09
C CYS A 201 13.76 -3.11 3.35
N TYR A 202 13.96 -1.96 3.98
CA TYR A 202 13.77 -0.64 3.37
C TYR A 202 14.56 0.44 4.11
N LYS A 203 14.88 1.53 3.42
CA LYS A 203 15.40 2.77 4.01
C LYS A 203 14.29 3.83 4.01
N SER A 204 14.17 4.60 5.06
CA SER A 204 13.17 5.68 5.21
C SER A 204 13.82 6.99 5.60
#